data_eae694bef92aaa62de193eaf3cd8e82c
#
_entry.id   eae694bef92aaa62de193eaf3cd8e82c
#
_cell.length_a   1.000
_cell.length_b   1.000
_cell.length_c   1.000
_cell.angle_alpha   90.00
_cell.angle_beta   90.00
_cell.angle_gamma   90.00
#
_symmetry.space_group_name_H-M   'P 1'
#
loop_
_entity.id
_entity.type
_entity.pdbx_description
1 polymer ?
#
loop_
_entity_poly.entity_id
_entity_poly.type
_entity_poly.pdbx_seq_one_letter_code
_entity_poly.pdbx_strand_id
1 'polypeptide(L)'
;VYTLLSHDIRSSMETIGLDPAAGYLHTLRPGRSSFALDIMEELRAPLCDRMVISMFNKDQFRTQDFITDFGAVYLSEKGRRKVIEQWRARKRETIQHPFLKEKISIGLIPYTQSMLFACVLRGDLDRYPPFMWR
;
A
#
# COMPACT_ATOMS: atom_id res chain seq x y z
N VAL A 1 7.50 -3.55 -4.04
CA VAL A 1 6.57 -2.43 -3.75
C VAL A 1 5.51 -2.85 -2.74
N TYR A 2 4.91 -4.02 -2.88
CA TYR A 2 3.89 -4.52 -1.93
C TYR A 2 4.39 -4.58 -0.48
N THR A 3 5.65 -4.95 -0.27
CA THR A 3 6.29 -4.92 1.06
C THR A 3 6.31 -3.50 1.65
N LEU A 4 6.59 -2.48 0.83
CA LEU A 4 6.58 -1.08 1.26
C LEU A 4 5.17 -0.64 1.67
N LEU A 5 4.16 -0.97 0.84
CA LEU A 5 2.75 -0.69 1.16
C LEU A 5 2.30 -1.41 2.43
N SER A 6 2.65 -2.69 2.58
CA SER A 6 2.32 -3.49 3.78
C SER A 6 2.89 -2.86 5.05
N HIS A 7 4.13 -2.37 5.02
CA HIS A 7 4.74 -1.65 6.14
C HIS A 7 4.03 -0.34 6.46
N ASP A 8 3.69 0.45 5.43
CA ASP A 8 2.95 1.71 5.62
C ASP A 8 1.56 1.45 6.25
N ILE A 9 0.84 0.41 5.80
CA ILE A 9 -0.46 0.02 6.37
C ILE A 9 -0.30 -0.44 7.82
N ARG A 10 0.65 -1.34 8.08
CA ARG A 10 0.91 -1.85 9.43
C ARG A 10 1.22 -0.73 10.40
N SER A 11 2.14 0.18 10.05
CA SER A 11 2.49 1.33 10.89
C SER A 11 1.27 2.23 11.14
N SER A 12 0.41 2.41 10.14
CA SER A 12 -0.82 3.18 10.27
C SER A 12 -1.79 2.55 11.27
N MET A 13 -1.99 1.23 11.19
CA MET A 13 -2.84 0.48 12.11
C MET A 13 -2.34 0.54 13.55
N GLU A 14 -1.04 0.30 13.75
CA GLU A 14 -0.40 0.37 15.06
C GLU A 14 -0.53 1.78 15.68
N THR A 15 -0.40 2.83 14.87
CA THR A 15 -0.59 4.23 15.31
C THR A 15 -2.01 4.50 15.80
N ILE A 16 -3.01 3.88 15.20
CA ILE A 16 -4.43 4.03 15.53
C ILE A 16 -4.84 3.12 16.70
N GLY A 17 -4.02 2.13 17.03
CA GLY A 17 -4.32 1.12 18.05
C GLY A 17 -5.10 -0.10 17.52
N LEU A 18 -5.09 -0.31 16.21
CA LEU A 18 -5.61 -1.53 15.60
C LEU A 18 -4.54 -2.62 15.59
N ASP A 19 -4.93 -3.87 15.83
CA ASP A 19 -4.02 -5.01 15.71
C ASP A 19 -3.88 -5.44 14.24
N PRO A 20 -2.70 -5.28 13.62
CA PRO A 20 -2.48 -5.67 12.23
C PRO A 20 -2.66 -7.17 11.97
N ALA A 21 -2.59 -8.01 13.02
CA ALA A 21 -2.69 -9.46 12.91
C ALA A 21 -4.14 -9.97 12.89
N ALA A 22 -5.10 -9.18 13.38
CA ALA A 22 -6.52 -9.55 13.46
C ALA A 22 -7.22 -9.48 12.09
N GLY A 23 -6.90 -10.39 11.17
CA GLY A 23 -7.44 -10.44 9.82
C GLY A 23 -8.91 -10.88 9.75
N TYR A 24 -9.62 -10.36 8.76
CA TYR A 24 -11.03 -10.71 8.45
C TYR A 24 -11.14 -11.61 7.22
N LEU A 25 -10.40 -11.34 6.17
CA LEU A 25 -10.37 -12.12 4.93
C LEU A 25 -9.28 -13.18 4.95
N HIS A 26 -8.11 -12.84 5.51
CA HIS A 26 -6.99 -13.75 5.62
C HIS A 26 -7.04 -14.56 6.91
N THR A 27 -6.77 -15.86 6.81
CA THR A 27 -6.67 -16.76 7.96
C THR A 27 -5.58 -16.29 8.92
N LEU A 28 -5.91 -16.26 10.20
CA LEU A 28 -4.96 -15.94 11.26
C LEU A 28 -3.82 -16.95 11.27
N ARG A 29 -2.58 -16.45 11.14
CA ARG A 29 -1.35 -17.25 11.27
C ARG A 29 -0.36 -16.50 12.15
N PRO A 30 0.33 -17.19 13.07
CA PRO A 30 1.35 -16.56 13.89
C PRO A 30 2.38 -15.81 13.05
N GLY A 31 2.69 -14.57 13.42
CA GLY A 31 3.64 -13.70 12.71
C GLY A 31 3.15 -13.08 11.40
N ARG A 32 1.89 -13.32 10.99
CA ARG A 32 1.31 -12.74 9.78
C ARG A 32 0.41 -11.56 10.14
N SER A 33 0.66 -10.41 9.51
CA SER A 33 -0.21 -9.22 9.62
C SER A 33 -1.45 -9.36 8.73
N SER A 34 -2.34 -10.29 9.06
CA SER A 34 -3.49 -10.67 8.21
C SER A 34 -4.41 -9.50 7.93
N PHE A 35 -4.65 -8.62 8.90
CA PHE A 35 -5.49 -7.45 8.71
C PHE A 35 -4.84 -6.38 7.81
N ALA A 36 -3.53 -6.18 7.96
CA ALA A 36 -2.81 -5.27 7.04
C ALA A 36 -2.87 -5.78 5.60
N LEU A 37 -2.88 -7.10 5.38
CA LEU A 37 -3.07 -7.68 4.06
C LEU A 37 -4.50 -7.47 3.53
N ASP A 38 -5.51 -7.53 4.38
CA ASP A 38 -6.91 -7.27 3.99
C ASP A 38 -7.06 -5.84 3.44
N ILE A 39 -6.55 -4.82 4.16
CA ILE A 39 -6.54 -3.42 3.69
C ILE A 39 -5.65 -3.27 2.44
N MET A 40 -4.56 -4.03 2.36
CA MET A 40 -3.65 -3.95 1.22
C MET A 40 -4.34 -4.37 -0.09
N GLU A 41 -5.29 -5.32 -0.06
CA GLU A 41 -5.95 -5.81 -1.28
C GLU A 41 -6.61 -4.68 -2.08
N GLU A 42 -7.27 -3.73 -1.44
CA GLU A 42 -7.91 -2.60 -2.12
C GLU A 42 -6.91 -1.53 -2.62
N LEU A 43 -5.71 -1.47 -2.02
CA LEU A 43 -4.69 -0.46 -2.31
C LEU A 43 -3.61 -0.94 -3.29
N ARG A 44 -3.46 -2.24 -3.51
CA ARG A 44 -2.41 -2.82 -4.36
C ARG A 44 -2.44 -2.27 -5.77
N ALA A 45 -3.58 -2.41 -6.45
CA ALA A 45 -3.72 -2.01 -7.84
C ALA A 45 -3.55 -0.49 -8.03
N PRO A 46 -4.25 0.38 -7.28
CA PRO A 46 -4.15 1.82 -7.51
C PRO A 46 -2.82 2.43 -7.08
N LEU A 47 -2.18 1.91 -6.03
CA LEU A 47 -0.95 2.53 -5.51
C LEU A 47 0.31 1.85 -6.04
N CYS A 48 0.37 0.51 -6.04
CA CYS A 48 1.58 -0.23 -6.40
C CYS A 48 1.66 -0.55 -7.89
N ASP A 49 0.63 -1.21 -8.44
CA ASP A 49 0.70 -1.70 -9.82
C ASP A 49 0.77 -0.55 -10.80
N ARG A 50 -0.06 0.48 -10.63
CA ARG A 50 -0.01 1.69 -11.47
C ARG A 50 1.34 2.39 -11.43
N MET A 51 2.00 2.44 -10.26
CA MET A 51 3.33 3.02 -10.14
C MET A 51 4.36 2.21 -10.92
N VAL A 52 4.37 0.87 -10.74
CA VAL A 52 5.32 -0.01 -11.42
C VAL A 52 5.12 0.04 -12.93
N ILE A 53 3.89 -0.05 -13.42
CA ILE A 53 3.56 0.06 -14.85
C ILE A 53 4.02 1.42 -15.39
N SER A 54 3.77 2.52 -14.64
CA SER A 54 4.24 3.85 -15.04
C SER A 54 5.76 3.94 -15.13
N MET A 55 6.50 3.29 -14.21
CA MET A 55 7.96 3.25 -14.26
C MET A 55 8.48 2.53 -15.51
N PHE A 56 7.84 1.44 -15.91
CA PHE A 56 8.18 0.74 -17.16
C PHE A 56 7.81 1.58 -18.39
N ASN A 57 6.63 2.14 -18.45
CA ASN A 57 6.17 2.94 -19.59
C ASN A 57 6.99 4.23 -19.79
N LYS A 58 7.62 4.73 -18.74
CA LYS A 58 8.52 5.90 -18.78
C LYS A 58 10.00 5.54 -18.94
N ASP A 59 10.31 4.29 -19.28
CA ASP A 59 11.69 3.79 -19.47
C ASP A 59 12.62 4.09 -18.27
N GLN A 60 12.05 4.09 -17.05
CA GLN A 60 12.85 4.36 -15.85
C GLN A 60 13.72 3.18 -15.45
N PHE A 61 13.36 1.95 -15.87
CA PHE A 61 14.17 0.76 -15.68
C PHE A 61 15.07 0.49 -16.89
N ARG A 62 16.27 0.00 -16.60
CA ARG A 62 17.24 -0.47 -17.60
C ARG A 62 17.66 -1.89 -17.22
N THR A 63 18.26 -2.62 -18.17
CA THR A 63 18.76 -3.99 -17.96
C THR A 63 19.65 -4.13 -16.72
N GLN A 64 20.50 -3.13 -16.46
CA GLN A 64 21.40 -3.08 -15.30
C GLN A 64 20.67 -2.94 -13.94
N ASP A 65 19.39 -2.64 -13.94
CA ASP A 65 18.57 -2.56 -12.71
C ASP A 65 18.07 -3.94 -12.27
N PHE A 66 18.34 -4.98 -13.09
CA PHE A 66 17.95 -6.36 -12.83
C PHE A 66 19.16 -7.28 -12.76
N ILE A 67 19.08 -8.30 -11.94
CA ILE A 67 20.07 -9.38 -11.81
C ILE A 67 19.34 -10.70 -12.07
N THR A 68 19.92 -11.55 -12.89
CA THR A 68 19.42 -12.91 -13.12
C THR A 68 20.30 -13.89 -12.31
N ASP A 69 19.67 -14.67 -11.44
CA ASP A 69 20.34 -15.68 -10.64
C ASP A 69 19.49 -16.94 -10.59
N PHE A 70 20.09 -18.10 -10.95
CA PHE A 70 19.42 -19.40 -11.02
C PHE A 70 18.06 -19.38 -11.77
N GLY A 71 17.95 -18.60 -12.85
CA GLY A 71 16.73 -18.48 -13.64
C GLY A 71 15.65 -17.55 -13.06
N ALA A 72 15.88 -16.98 -11.90
CA ALA A 72 15.02 -15.96 -11.31
C ALA A 72 15.58 -14.56 -11.56
N VAL A 73 14.70 -13.58 -11.74
CA VAL A 73 15.07 -12.17 -11.97
C VAL A 73 14.78 -11.36 -10.72
N TYR A 74 15.79 -10.67 -10.23
CA TYR A 74 15.73 -9.81 -9.05
C TYR A 74 16.10 -8.37 -9.40
N LEU A 75 15.63 -7.42 -8.62
CA LEU A 75 16.11 -6.04 -8.70
C LEU A 75 17.53 -5.95 -8.13
N SER A 76 18.43 -5.31 -8.87
CA SER A 76 19.73 -4.90 -8.35
C SER A 76 19.57 -3.86 -7.24
N GLU A 77 20.65 -3.57 -6.51
CA GLU A 77 20.61 -2.52 -5.50
C GLU A 77 20.19 -1.16 -6.09
N LYS A 78 20.72 -0.86 -7.30
CA LYS A 78 20.34 0.35 -8.05
C LYS A 78 18.86 0.35 -8.42
N GLY A 79 18.32 -0.78 -8.90
CA GLY A 79 16.91 -0.94 -9.22
C GLY A 79 16.03 -0.77 -7.96
N ARG A 80 16.45 -1.32 -6.83
CA ARG A 80 15.73 -1.15 -5.54
C ARG A 80 15.68 0.30 -5.09
N ARG A 81 16.80 1.03 -5.18
CA ARG A 81 16.85 2.47 -4.85
C ARG A 81 15.86 3.26 -5.69
N LYS A 82 15.83 3.04 -7.02
CA LYS A 82 14.86 3.68 -7.92
C LYS A 82 13.41 3.44 -7.49
N VAL A 83 13.06 2.20 -7.15
CA VAL A 83 11.71 1.87 -6.68
C VAL A 83 11.38 2.61 -5.37
N ILE A 84 12.32 2.65 -4.42
CA ILE A 84 12.11 3.34 -3.14
C ILE A 84 11.95 4.86 -3.35
N GLU A 85 12.77 5.46 -4.19
CA GLU A 85 12.68 6.89 -4.53
C GLU A 85 11.35 7.21 -5.20
N GLN A 86 10.91 6.38 -6.16
CA GLN A 86 9.62 6.54 -6.82
C GLN A 86 8.45 6.37 -5.84
N TRP A 87 8.54 5.40 -4.92
CA TRP A 87 7.54 5.22 -3.86
C TRP A 87 7.42 6.44 -2.95
N ARG A 88 8.57 7.02 -2.54
CA ARG A 88 8.59 8.25 -1.75
C ARG A 88 7.99 9.43 -2.51
N ALA A 89 8.32 9.58 -3.80
CA ALA A 89 7.75 10.62 -4.66
C ALA A 89 6.24 10.44 -4.78
N ARG A 90 5.78 9.21 -5.05
CA ARG A 90 4.36 8.87 -5.17
C ARG A 90 3.57 9.21 -3.91
N LYS A 91 4.12 8.94 -2.73
CA LYS A 91 3.46 9.27 -1.45
C LYS A 91 3.22 10.76 -1.23
N ARG A 92 3.97 11.64 -1.90
CA ARG A 92 3.80 13.10 -1.82
C ARG A 92 2.73 13.64 -2.77
N GLU A 93 2.36 12.87 -3.78
CA GLU A 93 1.27 13.27 -4.70
C GLU A 93 -0.05 13.35 -3.92
N THR A 94 -0.91 14.28 -4.33
CA THR A 94 -2.22 14.48 -3.71
C THR A 94 -3.32 13.95 -4.62
N ILE A 95 -4.33 13.35 -4.01
CA ILE A 95 -5.55 12.91 -4.69
C ILE A 95 -6.77 13.38 -3.90
N GLN A 96 -7.92 13.40 -4.57
CA GLN A 96 -9.19 13.53 -3.86
C GLN A 96 -9.62 12.14 -3.37
N HIS A 97 -9.79 12.01 -2.06
CA HIS A 97 -10.22 10.74 -1.47
C HIS A 97 -11.64 10.39 -1.93
N PRO A 98 -11.89 9.15 -2.44
CA PRO A 98 -13.19 8.80 -3.03
C PRO A 98 -14.40 8.98 -2.11
N PHE A 99 -14.24 8.66 -0.83
CA PHE A 99 -15.30 8.77 0.18
C PHE A 99 -15.33 10.13 0.87
N LEU A 100 -14.19 10.60 1.40
CA LEU A 100 -14.12 11.86 2.17
C LEU A 100 -14.28 13.10 1.29
N LYS A 101 -14.04 13.00 -0.02
CA LYS A 101 -14.04 14.13 -0.98
C LYS A 101 -13.01 15.23 -0.67
N GLU A 102 -12.06 14.94 0.22
CA GLU A 102 -10.96 15.82 0.59
C GLU A 102 -9.69 15.48 -0.19
N LYS A 103 -8.84 16.50 -0.39
CA LYS A 103 -7.50 16.30 -0.97
C LYS A 103 -6.55 15.80 0.11
N ILE A 104 -6.02 14.61 -0.08
CA ILE A 104 -5.03 14.01 0.82
C ILE A 104 -3.81 13.53 0.04
N SER A 105 -2.66 13.44 0.69
CA SER A 105 -1.50 12.81 0.07
C SER A 105 -1.70 11.30 -0.02
N ILE A 106 -1.17 10.68 -1.09
CA ILE A 106 -1.24 9.22 -1.28
C ILE A 106 -0.63 8.48 -0.08
N GLY A 107 0.41 9.05 0.53
CA GLY A 107 1.03 8.47 1.72
C GLY A 107 0.12 8.39 2.95
N LEU A 108 -0.95 9.18 3.01
CA LEU A 108 -1.93 9.15 4.09
C LEU A 108 -3.10 8.19 3.85
N ILE A 109 -3.23 7.63 2.64
CA ILE A 109 -4.34 6.70 2.34
C ILE A 109 -4.36 5.50 3.28
N PRO A 110 -3.24 4.80 3.57
CA PRO A 110 -3.24 3.69 4.53
C PRO A 110 -3.75 4.09 5.90
N TYR A 111 -3.34 5.25 6.39
CA TYR A 111 -3.82 5.80 7.66
C TYR A 111 -5.32 6.11 7.62
N THR A 112 -5.76 6.80 6.57
CA THR A 112 -7.17 7.19 6.39
C THR A 112 -8.08 5.96 6.31
N GLN A 113 -7.71 4.94 5.54
CA GLN A 113 -8.48 3.70 5.45
C GLN A 113 -8.52 2.94 6.78
N SER A 114 -7.40 2.89 7.49
CA SER A 114 -7.36 2.29 8.83
C SER A 114 -8.25 3.05 9.83
N MET A 115 -8.27 4.39 9.77
CA MET A 115 -9.17 5.22 10.59
C MET A 115 -10.64 4.98 10.27
N LEU A 116 -11.01 4.92 8.98
CA LEU A 116 -12.38 4.62 8.55
C LEU A 116 -12.82 3.24 9.05
N PHE A 117 -11.92 2.27 9.02
CA PHE A 117 -12.21 0.95 9.58
C PHE A 117 -12.41 1.01 11.12
N ALA A 118 -11.56 1.75 11.82
CA ALA A 118 -11.72 1.97 13.26
C ALA A 118 -13.07 2.64 13.60
N CYS A 119 -13.54 3.58 12.76
CA CYS A 119 -14.87 4.18 12.92
C CYS A 119 -15.99 3.16 12.78
N VAL A 120 -15.87 2.19 11.87
CA VAL A 120 -16.84 1.09 11.76
C VAL A 120 -16.83 0.21 13.00
N LEU A 121 -15.66 -0.15 13.52
CA LEU A 121 -15.55 -0.96 14.73
C LEU A 121 -16.14 -0.28 15.96
N ARG A 122 -16.08 1.05 16.05
CA ARG A 122 -16.70 1.83 17.13
C ARG A 122 -18.20 2.09 16.93
N GLY A 123 -18.74 1.79 15.76
CA GLY A 123 -20.13 2.10 15.42
C GLY A 123 -20.37 3.54 14.94
N ASP A 124 -19.31 4.30 14.66
CA ASP A 124 -19.38 5.67 14.13
C ASP A 124 -19.78 5.68 12.65
N LEU A 125 -19.52 4.57 11.95
CA LEU A 125 -19.91 4.32 10.56
C LEU A 125 -20.62 2.97 10.45
N ASP A 126 -21.71 2.92 9.69
CA ASP A 126 -22.48 1.69 9.47
C ASP A 126 -21.74 0.67 8.59
N ARG A 127 -20.93 1.17 7.66
CA ARG A 127 -20.20 0.35 6.68
C ARG A 127 -18.82 0.93 6.38
N TYR A 128 -17.87 0.04 6.16
CA TYR A 128 -16.54 0.40 5.68
C TYR A 128 -16.62 0.87 4.22
N PRO A 129 -16.17 2.11 3.92
CA PRO A 129 -16.10 2.62 2.56
C PRO A 129 -14.77 2.19 1.91
N PRO A 130 -14.78 1.17 1.02
CA PRO A 130 -13.56 0.72 0.37
C PRO A 130 -12.96 1.82 -0.52
N PHE A 131 -11.65 1.78 -0.70
CA PHE A 131 -10.93 2.74 -1.53
C PHE A 131 -11.14 2.46 -3.02
N MET A 132 -12.17 3.05 -3.60
CA MET A 132 -12.56 2.90 -5.01
C MET A 132 -12.01 4.07 -5.83
N TRP A 133 -10.71 4.05 -6.14
CA TRP A 133 -10.09 5.07 -6.98
C TRP A 133 -10.23 4.71 -8.47
N ARG A 134 -10.93 5.55 -9.21
CA ARG A 134 -11.13 5.46 -10.67
C ARG A 134 -10.08 6.27 -11.43
#